data_8154e6d87bf3d36c738317b533d88958
#
_entry.id   8154e6d87bf3d36c738317b533d88958
#
_cell.length_a   1.000
_cell.length_b   1.000
_cell.length_c   1.000
_cell.angle_alpha   90.00
_cell.angle_beta   90.00
_cell.angle_gamma   90.00
#
_symmetry.space_group_name_H-M   'P 1'
#
loop_
_entity.id
_entity.type
_entity.pdbx_description
1 polymer ?
#
loop_
_entity_poly.entity_id
_entity_poly.type
_entity_poly.pdbx_seq_one_letter_code
_entity_poly.pdbx_strand_id
1 'polypeptide(L)'
;AADERGSATAHGVFRREVFDVLGSFDETLRRGQDWELNLRVREAGGRVWFSPDLQVTYWPRATWPNLVKQFYATGVWRAEIVRRYGARNSARYFAPPLLVLGVTASLVEAVLQLTGTTRRWPRFLRGFTSLVHVPSAAYAAGIVTAVWRADDAGLRERMWFGLVLPSMHVSWGAGFLRGLATG
;
A
#
# COMPACT_ATOMS: atom_id res chain seq x y z
N ALA A 1 1.37 21.34 -16.80
CA ALA A 1 2.46 20.39 -16.71
C ALA A 1 1.93 19.20 -15.89
N ALA A 2 1.70 18.06 -16.54
CA ALA A 2 1.29 16.84 -15.87
C ALA A 2 2.42 16.38 -14.95
N ASP A 3 2.07 15.92 -13.75
CA ASP A 3 3.05 15.40 -12.79
C ASP A 3 3.78 14.20 -13.41
N GLU A 4 5.05 14.40 -13.73
CA GLU A 4 5.92 13.38 -14.32
C GLU A 4 6.13 12.16 -13.38
N ARG A 5 5.66 12.25 -12.13
CA ARG A 5 5.71 11.20 -11.11
C ARG A 5 4.44 10.36 -11.04
N GLY A 6 3.55 10.49 -12.03
CA GLY A 6 2.31 9.75 -12.09
C GLY A 6 2.53 8.24 -12.03
N SER A 7 1.77 7.57 -11.19
CA SER A 7 1.78 6.12 -11.08
C SER A 7 1.47 5.50 -12.43
N ALA A 8 2.22 4.46 -12.81
CA ALA A 8 1.93 3.67 -13.96
C ALA A 8 0.49 3.16 -13.92
N THR A 9 -0.28 3.51 -14.92
CA THR A 9 -1.63 3.00 -15.08
C THR A 9 -1.58 1.58 -15.63
N ALA A 10 -2.48 0.73 -15.20
CA ALA A 10 -2.60 -0.64 -15.67
C ALA A 10 -2.99 -0.76 -17.17
N HIS A 11 -3.05 0.36 -17.89
CA HIS A 11 -3.48 0.46 -19.27
C HIS A 11 -2.59 1.45 -20.02
N GLY A 12 -1.29 1.16 -20.05
CA GLY A 12 -0.31 1.94 -20.80
C GLY A 12 -0.35 1.59 -22.28
N VAL A 13 -0.23 2.61 -23.13
CA VAL A 13 0.06 2.43 -24.56
C VAL A 13 1.56 2.70 -24.74
N PHE A 14 2.25 1.73 -25.33
CA PHE A 14 3.69 1.84 -25.57
C PHE A 14 3.94 1.94 -27.07
N ARG A 15 4.94 2.74 -27.45
CA ARG A 15 5.45 2.70 -28.81
C ARG A 15 6.14 1.37 -29.06
N ARG A 16 6.05 0.84 -30.28
CA ARG A 16 6.63 -0.47 -30.63
C ARG A 16 8.14 -0.48 -30.36
N GLU A 17 8.83 0.62 -30.67
CA GLU A 17 10.27 0.77 -30.49
C GLU A 17 10.71 0.55 -29.03
N VAL A 18 9.82 0.78 -28.04
CA VAL A 18 10.10 0.51 -26.62
C VAL A 18 10.38 -0.99 -26.43
N PHE A 19 9.60 -1.84 -27.06
CA PHE A 19 9.78 -3.30 -26.97
C PHE A 19 11.03 -3.77 -27.74
N ASP A 20 11.34 -3.13 -28.86
CA ASP A 20 12.51 -3.45 -29.66
C ASP A 20 13.81 -3.11 -28.91
N VAL A 21 13.83 -2.04 -28.12
CA VAL A 21 15.01 -1.56 -27.39
C VAL A 21 15.09 -2.16 -25.97
N LEU A 22 13.99 -2.23 -25.25
CA LEU A 22 13.98 -2.59 -23.84
C LEU A 22 13.48 -4.04 -23.60
N GLY A 23 13.03 -4.72 -24.63
CA GLY A 23 12.39 -6.03 -24.51
C GLY A 23 10.92 -5.95 -24.05
N SER A 24 10.27 -7.10 -24.04
CA SER A 24 8.87 -7.25 -23.67
C SER A 24 8.66 -7.17 -22.15
N PHE A 25 7.45 -7.44 -21.71
CA PHE A 25 7.10 -7.57 -20.30
C PHE A 25 7.89 -8.69 -19.62
N ASP A 26 8.28 -8.48 -18.36
CA ASP A 26 8.93 -9.53 -17.56
C ASP A 26 7.89 -10.59 -17.17
N GLU A 27 7.94 -11.76 -17.82
CA GLU A 27 7.02 -12.87 -17.60
C GLU A 27 7.20 -13.53 -16.22
N THR A 28 8.30 -13.29 -15.53
CA THR A 28 8.52 -13.77 -14.16
C THR A 28 7.70 -13.01 -13.13
N LEU A 29 7.24 -11.80 -13.48
CA LEU A 29 6.36 -10.99 -12.65
C LEU A 29 4.90 -11.36 -12.92
N ARG A 30 4.24 -11.97 -11.95
CA ARG A 30 2.81 -12.29 -12.06
C ARG A 30 1.89 -11.06 -12.05
N ARG A 31 2.39 -9.92 -11.59
CA ARG A 31 1.67 -8.64 -11.50
C ARG A 31 2.64 -7.48 -11.63
N GLY A 32 2.17 -6.35 -12.20
CA GLY A 32 2.91 -5.11 -12.30
C GLY A 32 3.98 -5.08 -13.37
N GLN A 33 3.86 -5.94 -14.37
CA GLN A 33 4.71 -5.91 -15.56
C GLN A 33 4.67 -4.54 -16.24
N ASP A 34 3.50 -3.89 -16.24
CA ASP A 34 3.30 -2.53 -16.73
C ASP A 34 4.11 -1.49 -15.94
N TRP A 35 4.11 -1.61 -14.63
CA TRP A 35 4.91 -0.73 -13.77
C TRP A 35 6.41 -0.97 -13.97
N GLU A 36 6.83 -2.21 -14.08
CA GLU A 36 8.22 -2.59 -14.30
C GLU A 36 8.72 -2.07 -15.64
N LEU A 37 7.95 -2.26 -16.73
CA LEU A 37 8.29 -1.74 -18.03
C LEU A 37 8.40 -0.21 -18.03
N ASN A 38 7.48 0.48 -17.36
CA ASN A 38 7.55 1.93 -17.18
C ASN A 38 8.79 2.37 -16.38
N LEU A 39 9.28 1.55 -15.45
CA LEU A 39 10.54 1.82 -14.75
C LEU A 39 11.71 1.74 -15.73
N ARG A 40 11.81 0.66 -16.51
CA ARG A 40 12.86 0.49 -17.55
C ARG A 40 12.86 1.64 -18.58
N VAL A 41 11.66 2.05 -19.01
CA VAL A 41 11.52 3.20 -19.92
C VAL A 41 12.15 4.46 -19.32
N ARG A 42 11.88 4.75 -18.04
CA ARG A 42 12.44 5.92 -17.37
C ARG A 42 13.95 5.81 -17.13
N GLU A 43 14.43 4.65 -16.76
CA GLU A 43 15.87 4.39 -16.58
C GLU A 43 16.66 4.52 -17.88
N ALA A 44 16.03 4.17 -19.01
CA ALA A 44 16.58 4.39 -20.34
C ALA A 44 16.46 5.85 -20.84
N GLY A 45 16.01 6.80 -20.00
CA GLY A 45 15.83 8.20 -20.36
C GLY A 45 14.54 8.51 -21.12
N GLY A 46 13.65 7.53 -21.28
CA GLY A 46 12.34 7.70 -21.89
C GLY A 46 11.35 8.43 -20.97
N ARG A 47 10.24 8.88 -21.54
CA ARG A 47 9.19 9.61 -20.82
C ARG A 47 7.88 8.82 -20.83
N VAL A 48 7.22 8.78 -19.67
CA VAL A 48 5.88 8.23 -19.52
C VAL A 48 4.92 9.41 -19.37
N TRP A 49 3.99 9.54 -20.32
CA TRP A 49 3.01 10.62 -20.35
C TRP A 49 1.68 10.14 -19.78
N PHE A 50 1.05 11.00 -19.00
CA PHE A 50 -0.34 10.85 -18.59
C PHE A 50 -1.20 11.82 -19.42
N SER A 51 -2.25 11.31 -20.07
CA SER A 51 -3.27 12.13 -20.72
C SER A 51 -4.63 11.90 -20.05
N PRO A 52 -5.31 12.95 -19.59
CA PRO A 52 -6.67 12.85 -19.06
C PRO A 52 -7.70 12.45 -20.15
N ASP A 53 -7.35 12.60 -21.42
CA ASP A 53 -8.23 12.21 -22.55
C ASP A 53 -8.27 10.69 -22.73
N LEU A 54 -7.26 9.95 -22.23
CA LEU A 54 -7.22 8.50 -22.24
C LEU A 54 -8.05 7.95 -21.08
N GLN A 55 -9.34 7.82 -21.31
CA GLN A 55 -10.28 7.27 -20.33
C GLN A 55 -10.44 5.76 -20.51
N VAL A 56 -10.35 5.04 -19.39
CA VAL A 56 -10.56 3.59 -19.34
C VAL A 56 -11.61 3.29 -18.29
N THR A 57 -12.63 2.52 -18.66
CA THR A 57 -13.60 2.03 -17.70
C THR A 57 -12.97 0.92 -16.87
N TYR A 58 -12.79 1.17 -15.58
CA TYR A 58 -12.30 0.19 -14.63
C TYR A 58 -13.44 -0.39 -13.81
N TRP A 59 -13.55 -1.72 -13.78
CA TRP A 59 -14.51 -2.44 -12.96
C TRP A 59 -13.82 -2.92 -11.67
N PRO A 60 -14.07 -2.28 -10.52
CA PRO A 60 -13.47 -2.69 -9.25
C PRO A 60 -14.00 -4.06 -8.81
N ARG A 61 -13.34 -4.69 -7.87
CA ARG A 61 -13.79 -5.95 -7.30
C ARG A 61 -15.12 -5.75 -6.57
N ALA A 62 -16.12 -6.55 -6.94
CA ALA A 62 -17.50 -6.39 -6.45
C ALA A 62 -17.68 -6.85 -5.00
N THR A 63 -16.71 -7.60 -4.42
CA THR A 63 -16.84 -8.14 -3.06
C THR A 63 -15.65 -7.79 -2.20
N TRP A 64 -15.92 -7.54 -0.91
CA TRP A 64 -14.90 -7.23 0.08
C TRP A 64 -13.78 -8.30 0.18
N PRO A 65 -14.07 -9.65 0.23
CA PRO A 65 -13.00 -10.65 0.25
C PRO A 65 -12.09 -10.60 -0.98
N ASN A 66 -12.64 -10.34 -2.16
CA ASN A 66 -11.85 -10.23 -3.38
C ASN A 66 -10.98 -8.96 -3.39
N LEU A 67 -11.47 -7.88 -2.80
CA LEU A 67 -10.69 -6.66 -2.58
C LEU A 67 -9.49 -6.93 -1.65
N VAL A 68 -9.73 -7.56 -0.50
CA VAL A 68 -8.68 -7.94 0.46
C VAL A 68 -7.61 -8.82 -0.22
N LYS A 69 -8.03 -9.86 -0.95
CA LYS A 69 -7.12 -10.72 -1.72
C LYS A 69 -6.30 -9.93 -2.75
N GLN A 70 -6.92 -8.98 -3.43
CA GLN A 70 -6.24 -8.14 -4.41
C GLN A 70 -5.16 -7.29 -3.76
N PHE A 71 -5.48 -6.61 -2.65
CA PHE A 71 -4.51 -5.75 -1.95
C PHE A 71 -3.38 -6.54 -1.29
N TYR A 72 -3.71 -7.70 -0.72
CA TYR A 72 -2.70 -8.62 -0.21
C TYR A 72 -1.71 -9.06 -1.31
N ALA A 73 -2.22 -9.52 -2.45
CA ALA A 73 -1.38 -9.92 -3.58
C ALA A 73 -0.57 -8.74 -4.15
N THR A 74 -1.12 -7.52 -4.11
CA THR A 74 -0.40 -6.29 -4.48
C THR A 74 0.75 -6.03 -3.52
N GLY A 75 0.55 -6.24 -2.21
CA GLY A 75 1.62 -6.11 -1.22
C GLY A 75 2.77 -7.09 -1.47
N VAL A 76 2.47 -8.39 -1.65
CA VAL A 76 3.47 -9.41 -1.97
C VAL A 76 4.29 -9.02 -3.19
N TRP A 77 3.61 -8.61 -4.25
CA TRP A 77 4.25 -8.18 -5.47
C TRP A 77 5.12 -6.91 -5.27
N ARG A 78 4.66 -5.94 -4.47
CA ARG A 78 5.46 -4.74 -4.17
C ARG A 78 6.75 -5.05 -3.42
N ALA A 79 6.75 -6.04 -2.54
CA ALA A 79 7.96 -6.50 -1.87
C ALA A 79 8.96 -7.05 -2.87
N GLU A 80 8.50 -7.82 -3.87
CA GLU A 80 9.34 -8.33 -4.95
C GLU A 80 9.99 -7.20 -5.76
N ILE A 81 9.23 -6.18 -6.13
CA ILE A 81 9.75 -5.01 -6.83
C ILE A 81 10.81 -4.28 -6.01
N VAL A 82 10.57 -4.09 -4.71
CA VAL A 82 11.53 -3.43 -3.83
C VAL A 82 12.84 -4.23 -3.72
N ARG A 83 12.76 -5.56 -3.71
CA ARG A 83 13.94 -6.42 -3.71
C ARG A 83 14.73 -6.33 -5.01
N ARG A 84 14.06 -6.36 -6.16
CA ARG A 84 14.72 -6.34 -7.47
C ARG A 84 15.31 -4.97 -7.82
N TYR A 85 14.57 -3.91 -7.54
CA TYR A 85 14.88 -2.56 -8.02
C TYR A 85 15.22 -1.56 -6.90
N GLY A 86 15.27 -2.03 -5.65
CA GLY A 86 15.61 -1.22 -4.48
C GLY A 86 14.48 -0.29 -4.00
N ALA A 87 14.72 0.31 -2.83
CA ALA A 87 13.73 1.13 -2.13
C ALA A 87 13.67 2.60 -2.61
N ARG A 88 14.64 3.08 -3.39
CA ARG A 88 14.79 4.51 -3.74
C ARG A 88 13.55 5.10 -4.42
N ASN A 89 12.87 4.33 -5.26
CA ASN A 89 11.66 4.76 -5.97
C ASN A 89 10.37 4.41 -5.23
N SER A 90 10.46 3.89 -3.99
CA SER A 90 9.37 3.14 -3.38
C SER A 90 9.18 3.39 -1.89
N ALA A 91 9.77 4.47 -1.31
CA ALA A 91 9.69 4.76 0.12
C ALA A 91 8.24 4.75 0.66
N ARG A 92 7.28 5.25 -0.12
CA ARG A 92 5.84 5.22 0.22
C ARG A 92 5.27 3.81 0.35
N TYR A 93 5.91 2.80 -0.23
CA TYR A 93 5.44 1.41 -0.14
C TYR A 93 5.70 0.78 1.22
N PHE A 94 6.54 1.40 2.05
CA PHE A 94 6.76 0.96 3.42
C PHE A 94 5.69 1.45 4.40
N ALA A 95 4.86 2.44 4.03
CA ALA A 95 3.82 2.94 4.93
C ALA A 95 2.81 1.85 5.36
N PRO A 96 2.21 1.03 4.47
CA PRO A 96 1.30 -0.03 4.88
C PRO A 96 1.96 -1.14 5.74
N PRO A 97 3.15 -1.68 5.43
CA PRO A 97 3.78 -2.65 6.32
C PRO A 97 4.19 -2.06 7.69
N LEU A 98 4.65 -0.81 7.74
CA LEU A 98 4.91 -0.11 9.01
C LEU A 98 3.63 0.10 9.82
N LEU A 99 2.50 0.40 9.16
CA LEU A 99 1.20 0.42 9.82
C LEU A 99 0.85 -0.93 10.45
N VAL A 100 1.02 -2.04 9.72
CA VAL A 100 0.73 -3.38 10.25
C VAL A 100 1.62 -3.69 11.46
N LEU A 101 2.91 -3.40 11.38
CA LEU A 101 3.83 -3.58 12.51
C LEU A 101 3.44 -2.70 13.70
N GLY A 102 3.11 -1.43 13.47
CA GLY A 102 2.69 -0.50 14.52
C GLY A 102 1.39 -0.93 15.20
N VAL A 103 0.38 -1.33 14.42
CA VAL A 103 -0.89 -1.84 14.96
C VAL A 103 -0.65 -3.14 15.75
N THR A 104 0.15 -4.06 15.23
CA THR A 104 0.48 -5.31 15.92
C THR A 104 1.21 -5.04 17.25
N ALA A 105 2.21 -4.16 17.24
CA ALA A 105 2.93 -3.77 18.45
C ALA A 105 1.99 -3.10 19.46
N SER A 106 1.08 -2.25 19.00
CA SER A 106 0.04 -1.61 19.82
C SER A 106 -0.89 -2.63 20.47
N LEU A 107 -1.32 -3.64 19.72
CA LEU A 107 -2.16 -4.72 20.25
C LEU A 107 -1.40 -5.57 21.28
N VAL A 108 -0.16 -5.93 21.00
CA VAL A 108 0.70 -6.67 21.94
C VAL A 108 0.87 -5.89 23.25
N GLU A 109 1.21 -4.61 23.17
CA GLU A 109 1.34 -3.77 24.37
C GLU A 109 0.03 -3.67 25.15
N ALA A 110 -1.11 -3.50 24.48
CA ALA A 110 -2.42 -3.50 25.12
C ALA A 110 -2.70 -4.81 25.88
N VAL A 111 -2.38 -5.96 25.27
CA VAL A 111 -2.52 -7.27 25.94
C VAL A 111 -1.60 -7.37 27.15
N LEU A 112 -0.35 -6.95 27.04
CA LEU A 112 0.60 -6.96 28.17
C LEU A 112 0.14 -6.05 29.32
N GLN A 113 -0.49 -4.93 29.02
CA GLN A 113 -1.08 -4.04 30.04
C GLN A 113 -2.30 -4.69 30.68
N LEU A 114 -3.22 -5.25 29.89
CA LEU A 114 -4.45 -5.91 30.39
C LEU A 114 -4.15 -7.12 31.27
N THR A 115 -3.16 -7.94 30.90
CA THR A 115 -2.71 -9.09 31.70
C THR A 115 -1.92 -8.69 32.95
N GLY A 116 -1.63 -7.42 33.13
CA GLY A 116 -0.85 -6.93 34.25
C GLY A 116 0.66 -7.22 34.17
N THR A 117 1.14 -7.79 33.08
CA THR A 117 2.57 -8.12 32.88
C THR A 117 3.44 -6.89 33.04
N THR A 118 3.00 -5.74 32.55
CA THR A 118 3.72 -4.47 32.64
C THR A 118 3.62 -3.79 34.00
N ARG A 119 2.80 -4.27 34.93
CA ARG A 119 2.61 -3.64 36.26
C ARG A 119 3.91 -3.58 37.08
N ARG A 120 4.81 -4.56 36.89
CA ARG A 120 6.11 -4.63 37.56
C ARG A 120 7.18 -3.76 36.91
N TRP A 121 6.93 -3.19 35.76
CA TRP A 121 7.87 -2.35 35.04
C TRP A 121 7.94 -0.94 35.66
N PRO A 122 9.13 -0.30 35.64
CA PRO A 122 9.27 1.09 36.04
C PRO A 122 8.30 2.01 35.27
N ARG A 123 7.82 3.07 35.91
CA ARG A 123 6.83 3.99 35.31
C ARG A 123 7.30 4.60 34.00
N PHE A 124 8.59 4.95 33.91
CA PHE A 124 9.15 5.53 32.70
C PHE A 124 9.11 4.53 31.53
N LEU A 125 9.40 3.25 31.78
CA LEU A 125 9.37 2.21 30.77
C LEU A 125 7.95 1.96 30.27
N ARG A 126 6.97 1.92 31.16
CA ARG A 126 5.54 1.82 30.78
C ARG A 126 5.08 3.02 29.95
N GLY A 127 5.49 4.23 30.32
CA GLY A 127 5.21 5.43 29.55
C GLY A 127 5.84 5.38 28.16
N PHE A 128 7.07 4.91 28.08
CA PHE A 128 7.77 4.75 26.78
C PHE A 128 7.13 3.71 25.89
N THR A 129 6.81 2.53 26.42
CA THR A 129 6.14 1.48 25.62
C THR A 129 4.75 1.89 25.17
N SER A 130 4.03 2.69 25.97
CA SER A 130 2.71 3.21 25.56
C SER A 130 2.76 4.16 24.36
N LEU A 131 3.91 4.72 24.00
CA LEU A 131 4.06 5.54 22.79
C LEU A 131 3.80 4.75 21.49
N VAL A 132 3.86 3.42 21.54
CA VAL A 132 3.54 2.55 20.40
C VAL A 132 2.08 2.72 19.93
N HIS A 133 1.19 3.21 20.80
CA HIS A 133 -0.20 3.48 20.44
C HIS A 133 -0.38 4.74 19.58
N VAL A 134 0.57 5.68 19.60
CA VAL A 134 0.43 6.98 18.92
C VAL A 134 0.24 6.83 17.40
N PRO A 135 1.05 6.03 16.67
CA PRO A 135 0.82 5.84 15.24
C PRO A 135 -0.53 5.19 14.92
N SER A 136 -0.95 4.22 15.74
CA SER A 136 -2.25 3.54 15.58
C SER A 136 -3.42 4.49 15.81
N ALA A 137 -3.35 5.32 16.84
CA ALA A 137 -4.35 6.34 17.14
C ALA A 137 -4.40 7.42 16.04
N ALA A 138 -3.25 7.89 15.58
CA ALA A 138 -3.17 8.86 14.48
C ALA A 138 -3.77 8.29 13.18
N TYR A 139 -3.50 7.02 12.89
CA TYR A 139 -4.12 6.34 11.75
C TYR A 139 -5.64 6.24 11.89
N ALA A 140 -6.14 5.80 13.05
CA ALA A 140 -7.58 5.72 13.32
C ALA A 140 -8.25 7.10 13.17
N ALA A 141 -7.64 8.15 13.72
CA ALA A 141 -8.12 9.53 13.55
C ALA A 141 -8.14 9.95 12.07
N GLY A 142 -7.12 9.57 11.30
CA GLY A 142 -7.08 9.80 9.85
C GLY A 142 -8.22 9.12 9.10
N ILE A 143 -8.53 7.86 9.43
CA ILE A 143 -9.67 7.12 8.85
C ILE A 143 -10.99 7.82 9.22
N VAL A 144 -11.20 8.17 10.48
CA VAL A 144 -12.41 8.90 10.94
C VAL A 144 -12.54 10.20 10.16
N THR A 145 -11.47 10.97 10.05
CA THR A 145 -11.48 12.23 9.31
C THR A 145 -11.81 12.03 7.83
N ALA A 146 -11.25 10.99 7.19
CA ALA A 146 -11.54 10.68 5.79
C ALA A 146 -13.02 10.30 5.58
N VAL A 147 -13.58 9.50 6.50
CA VAL A 147 -15.00 9.13 6.47
C VAL A 147 -15.91 10.36 6.67
N TRP A 148 -15.53 11.25 7.57
CA TRP A 148 -16.30 12.49 7.84
C TRP A 148 -16.30 13.45 6.65
N ARG A 149 -15.17 13.57 5.96
CA ARG A 149 -15.01 14.45 4.79
C ARG A 149 -15.60 13.90 3.48
N ALA A 150 -16.16 12.71 3.51
CA ALA A 150 -16.88 12.15 2.35
C ALA A 150 -18.30 12.75 2.26
N ASP A 151 -18.41 14.05 1.97
CA ASP A 151 -19.63 14.83 2.11
C ASP A 151 -20.77 14.35 1.20
N ASP A 152 -20.44 13.85 0.01
CA ASP A 152 -21.41 13.33 -0.96
C ASP A 152 -21.87 11.89 -0.67
N ALA A 153 -21.32 11.23 0.36
CA ALA A 153 -21.62 9.84 0.68
C ALA A 153 -22.71 9.71 1.75
N GLY A 154 -23.67 8.82 1.51
CA GLY A 154 -24.67 8.43 2.50
C GLY A 154 -24.06 7.66 3.69
N LEU A 155 -24.81 7.50 4.79
CA LEU A 155 -24.32 6.81 6.00
C LEU A 155 -23.80 5.42 5.71
N ARG A 156 -24.51 4.63 4.89
CA ARG A 156 -24.09 3.26 4.51
C ARG A 156 -22.76 3.27 3.77
N GLU A 157 -22.57 4.21 2.86
CA GLU A 157 -21.35 4.36 2.08
C GLU A 157 -20.16 4.77 2.95
N ARG A 158 -20.39 5.71 3.90
CA ARG A 158 -19.39 6.10 4.91
C ARG A 158 -18.95 4.93 5.78
N MET A 159 -19.90 4.09 6.23
CA MET A 159 -19.58 2.89 7.01
C MET A 159 -18.73 1.91 6.18
N TRP A 160 -19.10 1.66 4.93
CA TRP A 160 -18.31 0.83 4.03
C TRP A 160 -16.92 1.43 3.78
N PHE A 161 -16.82 2.74 3.58
CA PHE A 161 -15.54 3.42 3.40
C PHE A 161 -14.63 3.25 4.63
N GLY A 162 -15.18 3.39 5.83
CA GLY A 162 -14.48 3.16 7.09
C GLY A 162 -14.00 1.71 7.28
N LEU A 163 -14.64 0.73 6.67
CA LEU A 163 -14.22 -0.68 6.68
C LEU A 163 -13.22 -1.00 5.57
N VAL A 164 -13.51 -0.54 4.37
CA VAL A 164 -12.75 -0.87 3.16
C VAL A 164 -11.35 -0.27 3.22
N LEU A 165 -11.23 0.99 3.61
CA LEU A 165 -9.96 1.70 3.61
C LEU A 165 -8.90 1.05 4.54
N PRO A 166 -9.20 0.72 5.81
CA PRO A 166 -8.27 -0.05 6.64
C PRO A 166 -7.99 -1.44 6.11
N SER A 167 -9.00 -2.12 5.56
CA SER A 167 -8.83 -3.45 4.97
C SER A 167 -7.82 -3.45 3.83
N MET A 168 -7.84 -2.43 2.98
CA MET A 168 -6.87 -2.25 1.89
C MET A 168 -5.46 -2.04 2.43
N HIS A 169 -5.27 -1.16 3.40
CA HIS A 169 -3.96 -0.85 3.96
C HIS A 169 -3.36 -2.04 4.72
N VAL A 170 -4.17 -2.68 5.58
CA VAL A 170 -3.71 -3.82 6.39
C VAL A 170 -3.40 -5.03 5.50
N SER A 171 -4.27 -5.37 4.55
CA SER A 171 -4.01 -6.50 3.66
C SER A 171 -2.80 -6.27 2.76
N TRP A 172 -2.61 -5.05 2.26
CA TRP A 172 -1.41 -4.71 1.52
C TRP A 172 -0.15 -4.81 2.38
N GLY A 173 -0.15 -4.21 3.57
CA GLY A 173 0.99 -4.27 4.49
C GLY A 173 1.34 -5.70 4.89
N ALA A 174 0.35 -6.53 5.21
CA ALA A 174 0.55 -7.95 5.52
C ALA A 174 1.13 -8.72 4.32
N GLY A 175 0.62 -8.48 3.12
CA GLY A 175 1.15 -9.06 1.89
C GLY A 175 2.60 -8.66 1.63
N PHE A 176 2.94 -7.39 1.86
CA PHE A 176 4.30 -6.89 1.70
C PHE A 176 5.29 -7.57 2.68
N LEU A 177 4.92 -7.64 3.96
CA LEU A 177 5.73 -8.32 4.98
C LEU A 177 5.94 -9.80 4.63
N ARG A 178 4.90 -10.50 4.17
CA ARG A 178 5.03 -11.87 3.68
C ARG A 178 5.98 -11.96 2.47
N GLY A 179 5.83 -11.06 1.50
CA GLY A 179 6.68 -11.04 0.31
C GLY A 179 8.16 -10.82 0.63
N LEU A 180 8.46 -10.03 1.68
CA LEU A 180 9.84 -9.88 2.17
C LEU A 180 10.37 -11.14 2.86
N ALA A 181 9.50 -11.90 3.54
CA ALA A 181 9.89 -13.08 4.30
C ALA A 181 10.05 -14.35 3.43
N THR A 182 9.40 -14.41 2.27
CA THR A 182 9.32 -15.64 1.43
C THR A 182 10.13 -15.59 0.14
N GLY A 183 10.81 -14.51 -0.11
CA GLY A 183 11.71 -14.33 -1.23
C GLY A 183 13.13 -14.31 -0.79
#